data_5ffd90b011c171798504ae2237a05d9d
#
_entry.id   5ffd90b011c171798504ae2237a05d9d
#
_cell.length_a   1.000
_cell.length_b   1.000
_cell.length_c   1.000
_cell.angle_alpha   90.00
_cell.angle_beta   90.00
_cell.angle_gamma   90.00
#
_symmetry.space_group_name_H-M   'P 1'
#
loop_
_entity.id
_entity.type
_entity.pdbx_description
1 polymer ?
#
loop_
_entity_poly.entity_id
_entity_poly.type
_entity_poly.pdbx_seq_one_letter_code
_entity_poly.pdbx_strand_id
1 'polypeptide(L)'
;MITAIDDPEPLSVSWFSKSNSILVFFEQTEPGQKFTIIDVLEIKNTTTAQEIKAGDCRDGQSDNMGIVALVQSSSAKRSKAIKAWFFNRDKKRIEAWPNQDVTCLGMVGDD
;
A
#
# COMPACT_ATOMS: atom_id res chain seq x y z
N MET A 1 4.21 -9.44 3.58
CA MET A 1 2.83 -9.59 3.10
C MET A 1 2.71 -9.08 1.68
N ILE A 2 1.95 -9.73 0.86
CA ILE A 2 1.80 -9.40 -0.55
C ILE A 2 0.33 -9.18 -0.86
N THR A 3 0.03 -8.08 -1.55
CA THR A 3 -1.32 -7.76 -1.99
C THR A 3 -1.34 -7.66 -3.50
N ALA A 4 -2.20 -8.44 -4.15
CA ALA A 4 -2.36 -8.38 -5.59
C ALA A 4 -3.23 -7.20 -5.97
N ILE A 5 -2.83 -6.50 -7.01
CA ILE A 5 -3.61 -5.41 -7.59
C ILE A 5 -4.22 -5.95 -8.88
N ASP A 6 -5.53 -5.95 -8.94
CA ASP A 6 -6.27 -6.55 -10.03
C ASP A 6 -5.97 -5.89 -11.36
N ASP A 7 -5.61 -6.70 -12.36
CA ASP A 7 -5.26 -6.20 -13.68
C ASP A 7 -4.94 -7.37 -14.60
N PRO A 8 -5.07 -7.16 -15.94
CA PRO A 8 -4.56 -8.13 -16.91
C PRO A 8 -3.07 -8.44 -16.72
N GLU A 9 -2.28 -7.46 -16.27
CA GLU A 9 -0.89 -7.67 -15.89
C GLU A 9 -0.81 -7.59 -14.37
N PRO A 10 -0.84 -8.72 -13.67
CA PRO A 10 -0.93 -8.69 -12.22
C PRO A 10 0.24 -7.95 -11.59
N LEU A 11 -0.10 -7.03 -10.72
CA LEU A 11 0.87 -6.33 -9.89
C LEU A 11 0.67 -6.77 -8.46
N SER A 12 1.74 -6.80 -7.70
CA SER A 12 1.67 -7.08 -6.29
C SER A 12 2.48 -6.08 -5.52
N VAL A 13 2.13 -5.91 -4.26
CA VAL A 13 2.80 -5.01 -3.34
C VAL A 13 3.27 -5.83 -2.16
N SER A 14 4.55 -5.73 -1.85
CA SER A 14 5.10 -6.34 -0.65
C SER A 14 5.85 -5.29 0.14
N TRP A 15 5.99 -5.51 1.43
CA TRP A 15 6.72 -4.56 2.27
C TRP A 15 7.31 -5.25 3.48
N PHE A 16 8.36 -4.62 4.04
CA PHE A 16 8.89 -5.05 5.31
C PHE A 16 9.44 -3.86 6.08
N SER A 17 9.43 -4.00 7.40
CA SER A 17 9.88 -2.95 8.29
C SER A 17 11.32 -3.19 8.71
N LYS A 18 12.06 -2.09 8.79
CA LYS A 18 13.37 -2.05 9.42
C LYS A 18 13.26 -1.03 10.55
N SER A 19 14.10 -1.10 11.52
CA SER A 19 14.13 -0.20 12.70
C SER A 19 13.13 0.95 12.70
N ASN A 20 13.36 1.95 11.85
CA ASN A 20 12.51 3.14 11.79
C ASN A 20 12.17 3.51 10.36
N SER A 21 12.10 2.50 9.49
CA SER A 21 11.69 2.71 8.10
C SER A 21 10.93 1.50 7.58
N ILE A 22 10.18 1.70 6.51
CA ILE A 22 9.45 0.65 5.83
C ILE A 22 9.81 0.72 4.35
N LEU A 23 10.16 -0.42 3.77
CA LEU A 23 10.40 -0.54 2.33
C LEU A 23 9.20 -1.19 1.69
N VAL A 24 8.68 -0.55 0.65
CA VAL A 24 7.51 -1.04 -0.10
C VAL A 24 7.98 -1.33 -1.52
N PHE A 25 7.73 -2.54 -1.99
CA PHE A 25 8.12 -2.98 -3.31
C PHE A 25 6.89 -3.18 -4.17
N PHE A 26 6.91 -2.61 -5.37
CA PHE A 26 5.89 -2.86 -6.37
C PHE A 26 6.46 -3.79 -7.40
N GLU A 27 5.79 -4.91 -7.63
CA GLU A 27 6.31 -6.01 -8.42
C GLU A 27 5.29 -6.42 -9.47
N GLN A 28 5.76 -6.82 -10.62
CA GLN A 28 4.93 -7.37 -11.67
C GLN A 28 5.23 -8.87 -11.78
N THR A 29 4.17 -9.66 -11.80
CA THR A 29 4.30 -11.10 -12.00
C THR A 29 4.43 -11.37 -13.49
N GLU A 30 5.45 -12.13 -13.86
CA GLU A 30 5.71 -12.49 -15.23
C GLU A 30 5.51 -13.99 -15.45
N PRO A 31 5.39 -14.43 -16.70
CA PRO A 31 5.27 -15.86 -16.99
C PRO A 31 6.42 -16.64 -16.35
N GLY A 32 6.12 -17.82 -15.83
CA GLY A 32 7.10 -18.62 -15.15
C GLY A 32 7.26 -18.28 -13.68
N GLN A 33 6.31 -17.53 -13.13
CA GLN A 33 6.26 -17.16 -11.71
C GLN A 33 7.45 -16.31 -11.28
N LYS A 34 7.98 -15.53 -12.18
CA LYS A 34 9.03 -14.56 -11.86
C LYS A 34 8.40 -13.23 -11.47
N PHE A 35 9.09 -12.48 -10.65
CA PHE A 35 8.69 -11.14 -10.25
C PHE A 35 9.72 -10.14 -10.70
N THR A 36 9.25 -9.05 -11.27
CA THR A 36 10.13 -7.93 -11.61
C THR A 36 9.76 -6.77 -10.73
N ILE A 37 10.75 -6.23 -10.01
CA ILE A 37 10.52 -5.04 -9.19
C ILE A 37 10.41 -3.85 -10.12
N ILE A 38 9.26 -3.17 -10.05
CA ILE A 38 8.99 -2.02 -10.92
C ILE A 38 9.41 -0.74 -10.23
N ASP A 39 9.13 -0.62 -8.94
CA ASP A 39 9.47 0.57 -8.18
C ASP A 39 9.58 0.23 -6.71
N VAL A 40 10.31 1.05 -5.97
CA VAL A 40 10.54 0.87 -4.54
C VAL A 40 10.28 2.20 -3.85
N LEU A 41 9.55 2.14 -2.75
CA LEU A 41 9.30 3.31 -1.90
C LEU A 41 9.92 3.07 -0.53
N GLU A 42 10.73 4.00 -0.07
CA GLU A 42 11.24 3.96 1.29
C GLU A 42 10.54 5.02 2.12
N ILE A 43 9.91 4.60 3.21
CA ILE A 43 9.24 5.50 4.14
C ILE A 43 10.09 5.59 5.39
N LYS A 44 10.65 6.76 5.63
CA LYS A 44 11.55 6.99 6.76
C LYS A 44 10.80 7.51 7.97
N ASN A 45 11.44 7.41 9.12
CA ASN A 45 10.92 7.94 10.37
C ASN A 45 9.59 7.31 10.78
N THR A 46 9.46 6.01 10.53
CA THR A 46 8.30 5.26 10.96
C THR A 46 8.52 4.71 12.36
N THR A 47 7.44 4.33 13.02
CA THR A 47 7.49 3.70 14.33
C THR A 47 6.85 2.32 14.27
N THR A 48 7.04 1.54 15.32
CA THR A 48 6.45 0.20 15.40
C THR A 48 4.92 0.26 15.51
N ALA A 49 4.37 1.42 15.82
CA ALA A 49 2.92 1.61 15.89
C ALA A 49 2.31 1.96 14.54
N GLN A 50 3.10 2.04 13.49
CA GLN A 50 2.63 2.37 12.16
C GLN A 50 2.77 1.18 11.24
N GLU A 51 1.86 1.05 10.29
CA GLU A 51 1.87 -0.07 9.36
C GLU A 51 1.39 0.36 7.99
N ILE A 52 1.68 -0.50 7.00
CA ILE A 52 1.28 -0.28 5.63
C ILE A 52 -0.05 -1.00 5.39
N LYS A 53 -0.91 -0.35 4.62
CA LYS A 53 -2.13 -0.94 4.08
C LYS A 53 -2.12 -0.77 2.57
N ALA A 54 -2.47 -1.82 1.86
CA ALA A 54 -2.53 -1.78 0.40
C ALA A 54 -3.70 -2.64 -0.05
N GLY A 55 -4.44 -2.13 -1.04
CA GLY A 55 -5.57 -2.84 -1.59
C GLY A 55 -6.87 -2.68 -0.82
N ASP A 56 -6.81 -2.18 0.40
CA ASP A 56 -7.99 -2.06 1.28
C ASP A 56 -8.33 -0.61 1.58
N CYS A 57 -7.84 0.30 0.76
CA CYS A 57 -8.00 1.72 1.02
C CYS A 57 -9.01 2.34 0.06
N ARG A 58 -9.60 3.44 0.50
CA ARG A 58 -10.50 4.22 -0.34
C ARG A 58 -10.16 5.69 -0.18
N ASP A 59 -10.46 6.45 -1.22
CA ASP A 59 -10.32 7.90 -1.22
C ASP A 59 -11.74 8.47 -1.18
N GLY A 60 -12.12 9.04 -0.04
CA GLY A 60 -13.49 9.44 0.17
C GLY A 60 -14.40 8.21 0.20
N GLN A 61 -15.32 8.14 -0.73
CA GLN A 61 -16.26 7.03 -0.84
C GLN A 61 -15.85 6.00 -1.90
N SER A 62 -14.75 6.25 -2.61
CA SER A 62 -14.37 5.41 -3.74
C SER A 62 -13.22 4.48 -3.36
N ASP A 63 -13.44 3.19 -3.54
CA ASP A 63 -12.37 2.21 -3.36
C ASP A 63 -11.30 2.43 -4.43
N ASN A 64 -10.04 2.31 -4.03
CA ASN A 64 -8.95 2.47 -4.97
C ASN A 64 -7.84 1.48 -4.60
N MET A 65 -7.74 0.43 -5.39
CA MET A 65 -6.79 -0.66 -5.17
C MET A 65 -5.34 -0.23 -5.38
N GLY A 66 -5.11 0.88 -6.06
CA GLY A 66 -3.76 1.37 -6.31
C GLY A 66 -3.18 2.18 -5.17
N ILE A 67 -3.96 2.49 -4.15
CA ILE A 67 -3.49 3.29 -3.03
C ILE A 67 -2.75 2.41 -2.03
N VAL A 68 -1.59 2.91 -1.60
CA VAL A 68 -0.82 2.35 -0.49
C VAL A 68 -0.73 3.44 0.57
N ALA A 69 -1.03 3.09 1.79
CA ALA A 69 -1.10 4.09 2.85
C ALA A 69 -0.32 3.64 4.08
N LEU A 70 0.24 4.63 4.78
CA LEU A 70 0.81 4.44 6.09
C LEU A 70 -0.25 4.85 7.10
N VAL A 71 -0.58 3.95 8.01
CA VAL A 71 -1.61 4.20 9.01
C VAL A 71 -1.07 3.91 10.40
N GLN A 72 -1.70 4.48 11.40
CA GLN A 72 -1.43 4.13 12.78
C GLN A 72 -2.12 2.80 13.08
N SER A 73 -1.38 1.84 13.64
CA SER A 73 -1.97 0.57 14.03
C SER A 73 -3.07 0.82 15.05
N SER A 74 -4.23 0.22 14.82
CA SER A 74 -5.42 0.52 15.60
C SER A 74 -6.40 -0.63 15.52
N SER A 75 -7.27 -0.72 16.50
CA SER A 75 -8.38 -1.68 16.47
C SER A 75 -9.62 -1.11 15.80
N ALA A 76 -9.55 0.10 15.27
CA ALA A 76 -10.67 0.69 14.57
C ALA A 76 -10.94 -0.04 13.25
N LYS A 77 -12.19 -0.06 12.82
CA LYS A 77 -12.56 -0.72 11.56
C LYS A 77 -11.90 -0.05 10.37
N ARG A 78 -11.74 1.26 10.43
CA ARG A 78 -11.03 2.00 9.39
C ARG A 78 -10.02 2.92 10.05
N SER A 79 -8.86 3.00 9.43
CA SER A 79 -7.79 3.87 9.90
C SER A 79 -7.55 4.96 8.88
N LYS A 80 -7.36 6.17 9.37
CA LYS A 80 -7.05 7.30 8.50
C LYS A 80 -5.59 7.25 8.11
N ALA A 81 -5.31 7.56 6.84
CA ALA A 81 -3.94 7.54 6.35
C ALA A 81 -3.15 8.71 6.91
N ILE A 82 -1.97 8.41 7.40
CA ILE A 82 -0.98 9.41 7.80
C ILE A 82 -0.31 9.96 6.55
N LYS A 83 0.02 9.07 5.62
CA LYS A 83 0.55 9.38 4.31
C LYS A 83 -0.01 8.38 3.33
N ALA A 84 -0.09 8.78 2.06
CA ALA A 84 -0.63 7.91 1.04
C ALA A 84 0.15 8.06 -0.26
N TRP A 85 0.17 6.99 -1.04
CA TRP A 85 0.81 6.94 -2.35
C TRP A 85 -0.08 6.16 -3.28
N PHE A 86 0.10 6.39 -4.57
CA PHE A 86 -0.64 5.70 -5.59
C PHE A 86 0.35 5.12 -6.60
N PHE A 87 0.18 3.85 -6.96
CA PHE A 87 1.01 3.27 -7.99
C PHE A 87 0.40 3.56 -9.36
N ASN A 88 1.10 4.37 -10.14
CA ASN A 88 0.67 4.74 -11.48
C ASN A 88 1.14 3.65 -12.44
N ARG A 89 0.18 2.85 -12.93
CA ARG A 89 0.50 1.72 -13.82
C ARG A 89 1.05 2.18 -15.15
N ASP A 90 0.51 3.26 -15.68
CA ASP A 90 0.92 3.75 -16.99
C ASP A 90 2.36 4.21 -16.97
N LYS A 91 2.76 4.86 -15.90
CA LYS A 91 4.13 5.37 -15.75
C LYS A 91 5.02 4.39 -15.00
N LYS A 92 4.45 3.34 -14.44
CA LYS A 92 5.15 2.31 -13.68
C LYS A 92 5.96 2.89 -12.55
N ARG A 93 5.35 3.80 -11.80
CA ARG A 93 6.03 4.42 -10.67
C ARG A 93 5.04 4.79 -9.58
N ILE A 94 5.57 4.96 -8.38
CA ILE A 94 4.83 5.38 -7.20
C ILE A 94 4.77 6.91 -7.19
N GLU A 95 3.59 7.45 -6.93
CA GLU A 95 3.39 8.88 -6.83
C GLU A 95 2.76 9.22 -5.49
N ALA A 96 3.10 10.39 -4.95
CA ALA A 96 2.46 10.84 -3.72
C ALA A 96 0.98 11.08 -3.99
N TRP A 97 0.14 10.76 -2.99
CA TRP A 97 -1.31 10.89 -3.10
C TRP A 97 -1.81 11.70 -1.90
N PRO A 98 -2.76 12.62 -2.09
CA PRO A 98 -3.31 13.37 -0.95
C PRO A 98 -3.95 12.42 0.04
N ASN A 99 -3.60 12.57 1.32
CA ASN A 99 -4.05 11.63 2.34
C ASN A 99 -5.31 12.07 3.08
N GLN A 100 -5.82 13.24 2.80
CA GLN A 100 -6.90 13.85 3.60
C GLN A 100 -8.13 12.97 3.71
N ASP A 101 -8.52 12.36 2.60
CA ASP A 101 -9.73 11.55 2.55
C ASP A 101 -9.45 10.06 2.43
N VAL A 102 -8.21 9.65 2.61
CA VAL A 102 -7.83 8.25 2.47
C VAL A 102 -8.02 7.53 3.80
N THR A 103 -8.77 6.44 3.75
CA THR A 103 -8.93 5.54 4.90
C THR A 103 -8.74 4.11 4.43
N CYS A 104 -8.30 3.26 5.32
CA CYS A 104 -8.04 1.86 5.01
C CYS A 104 -8.70 0.97 6.03
N LEU A 105 -9.05 -0.26 5.63
CA LEU A 105 -9.64 -1.23 6.53
C LEU A 105 -8.66 -1.57 7.65
N GLY A 106 -9.18 -1.60 8.87
CA GLY A 106 -8.38 -1.96 10.02
C GLY A 106 -8.23 -3.47 10.16
N MET A 107 -7.37 -3.85 11.09
CA MET A 107 -7.05 -5.26 11.32
C MET A 107 -8.26 -6.06 11.77
N VAL A 108 -9.16 -5.44 12.50
CA VAL A 108 -10.33 -6.14 13.03
C VAL A 108 -11.59 -5.86 12.24
N GLY A 109 -11.44 -5.34 11.04
CA GLY A 109 -12.58 -5.07 10.19
C GLY A 109 -13.14 -6.31 9.53
N ASP A 110 -12.72 -7.44 9.95
CA ASP A 110 -13.08 -8.73 9.41
C ASP A 110 -14.48 -9.19 9.79
N ASP A 111 -15.05 -8.61 10.74
CA ASP A 111 -16.37 -9.00 11.21
C ASP A 111 -17.50 -8.37 10.40
#